data_5b6a17737050e5a43d5fbd0a0a69340c
#
_entry.id   5b6a17737050e5a43d5fbd0a0a69340c
#
_cell.length_a   1.000
_cell.length_b   1.000
_cell.length_c   1.000
_cell.angle_alpha   90.00
_cell.angle_beta   90.00
_cell.angle_gamma   90.00
#
_symmetry.space_group_name_H-M   'P 1'
#
loop_
_entity.id
_entity.type
_entity.pdbx_description
1 polymer ?
#
loop_
_entity_poly.entity_id
_entity_poly.type
_entity_poly.pdbx_seq_one_letter_code
_entity_poly.pdbx_strand_id
1 'polypeptide(L)'
;MNRHNVRYVVIGGIAAVLHGVPRATFDLDILIDASRDNAQRLIDALLAAGLGTAALTTADEILANEITVFKDRVRIDAQTSTPGLTFDDAWAHRISMDYQGQPFNVVSRADLIRAKRAAGRPVDLEDVRLLETRDDETG
;
A
#
# COMPACT_ATOMS: atom_id res chain seq x y z
N MET A 1 -7.18 -6.89 7.85
CA MET A 1 -6.56 -5.77 8.60
C MET A 1 -7.57 -4.87 9.29
N ASN A 2 -8.79 -4.81 8.82
CA ASN A 2 -9.80 -3.92 9.43
C ASN A 2 -10.17 -4.33 10.86
N ARG A 3 -10.23 -5.64 11.14
CA ARG A 3 -10.53 -6.14 12.51
C ARG A 3 -9.48 -5.75 13.54
N HIS A 4 -8.25 -5.53 13.09
CA HIS A 4 -7.13 -5.22 13.98
C HIS A 4 -6.84 -3.71 14.00
N ASN A 5 -7.66 -2.91 13.35
CA ASN A 5 -7.51 -1.46 13.28
C ASN A 5 -6.14 -1.01 12.77
N VAL A 6 -5.59 -1.75 11.80
CA VAL A 6 -4.31 -1.38 11.18
C VAL A 6 -4.51 -0.11 10.36
N ARG A 7 -3.64 0.86 10.56
CA ARG A 7 -3.60 2.08 9.76
C ARG A 7 -2.67 1.84 8.59
N TYR A 8 -3.25 1.64 7.41
CA TYR A 8 -2.55 1.32 6.17
C TYR A 8 -3.25 1.94 4.97
N VAL A 9 -2.49 2.14 3.90
CA VAL A 9 -3.03 2.58 2.61
C VAL A 9 -2.35 1.75 1.53
N VAL A 10 -3.12 1.13 0.64
CA VAL A 10 -2.58 0.38 -0.50
C VAL A 10 -1.95 1.36 -1.49
N ILE A 11 -0.71 1.11 -1.87
CA ILE A 11 0.07 1.93 -2.82
C ILE A 11 0.62 1.03 -3.92
N GLY A 12 1.50 1.56 -4.76
CA GLY A 12 2.27 0.78 -5.72
C GLY A 12 1.47 0.24 -6.91
N GLY A 13 1.89 -0.92 -7.42
CA GLY A 13 1.33 -1.50 -8.64
C GLY A 13 -0.13 -1.89 -8.54
N ILE A 14 -0.55 -2.48 -7.40
CA ILE A 14 -1.95 -2.85 -7.20
C ILE A 14 -2.83 -1.59 -7.15
N ALA A 15 -2.38 -0.52 -6.47
CA ALA A 15 -3.12 0.74 -6.48
C ALA A 15 -3.28 1.29 -7.90
N ALA A 16 -2.24 1.20 -8.73
CA ALA A 16 -2.32 1.62 -10.13
C ALA A 16 -3.39 0.82 -10.89
N VAL A 17 -3.42 -0.50 -10.70
CA VAL A 17 -4.43 -1.36 -11.33
C VAL A 17 -5.84 -0.99 -10.86
N LEU A 18 -6.02 -0.74 -9.57
CA LEU A 18 -7.30 -0.34 -8.99
C LEU A 18 -7.78 1.01 -9.55
N HIS A 19 -6.87 1.90 -9.93
CA HIS A 19 -7.18 3.16 -10.57
C HIS A 19 -7.27 3.05 -12.11
N GLY A 20 -7.18 1.86 -12.67
CA GLY A 20 -7.46 1.58 -14.06
C GLY A 20 -6.24 1.36 -14.96
N VAL A 21 -5.03 1.28 -14.42
CA VAL A 21 -3.85 0.95 -15.23
C VAL A 21 -3.93 -0.51 -15.65
N PRO A 22 -3.88 -0.81 -16.97
CA PRO A 22 -4.03 -2.18 -17.47
C PRO A 22 -2.72 -2.96 -17.40
N ARG A 23 -2.46 -3.60 -16.26
CA ARG A 23 -1.30 -4.48 -16.12
C ARG A 23 -1.55 -5.51 -15.01
N ALA A 24 -0.79 -6.61 -15.04
CA ALA A 24 -0.83 -7.61 -13.99
C ALA A 24 0.21 -7.29 -12.90
N THR A 25 -0.17 -7.51 -11.65
CA THR A 25 0.74 -7.41 -10.50
C THR A 25 0.27 -8.38 -9.42
N PHE A 26 1.21 -8.97 -8.69
CA PHE A 26 0.93 -9.97 -7.67
C PHE A 26 1.37 -9.55 -6.27
N ASP A 27 2.20 -8.52 -6.17
CA ASP A 27 2.72 -8.05 -4.88
C ASP A 27 1.85 -6.93 -4.36
N LEU A 28 1.49 -7.01 -3.08
CA LEU A 28 0.72 -5.97 -2.42
C LEU A 28 1.69 -5.04 -1.69
N ASP A 29 1.69 -3.77 -2.08
CA ASP A 29 2.45 -2.72 -1.39
C ASP A 29 1.51 -1.91 -0.52
N ILE A 30 1.85 -1.77 0.77
CA ILE A 30 1.09 -0.92 1.69
C ILE A 30 2.02 0.08 2.36
N LEU A 31 1.52 1.29 2.57
CA LEU A 31 2.15 2.30 3.39
C LEU A 31 1.46 2.27 4.75
N ILE A 32 2.23 2.19 5.82
CA ILE A 32 1.69 2.08 7.18
C ILE A 32 2.09 3.27 8.04
N ASP A 33 1.26 3.56 9.03
CA ASP A 33 1.63 4.47 10.10
C ASP A 33 2.78 3.86 10.90
N ALA A 34 3.88 4.59 11.01
CA ALA A 34 5.12 4.08 11.62
C ALA A 34 5.11 4.24 13.14
N SER A 35 4.08 3.72 13.79
CA SER A 35 4.03 3.59 15.24
C SER A 35 4.19 2.13 15.65
N ARG A 36 4.72 1.90 16.85
CA ARG A 36 4.92 0.56 17.37
C ARG A 36 3.60 -0.21 17.49
N ASP A 37 2.58 0.45 18.01
CA ASP A 37 1.26 -0.16 18.14
C ASP A 37 0.70 -0.59 16.80
N ASN A 38 0.83 0.27 15.78
CA ASN A 38 0.33 -0.04 14.44
C ASN A 38 1.11 -1.18 13.80
N ALA A 39 2.43 -1.19 13.94
CA ALA A 39 3.28 -2.28 13.44
C ALA A 39 2.91 -3.61 14.08
N GLN A 40 2.62 -3.63 15.39
CA GLN A 40 2.18 -4.85 16.06
C GLN A 40 0.80 -5.30 15.59
N ARG A 41 -0.12 -4.37 15.38
CA ARG A 41 -1.45 -4.67 14.81
C ARG A 41 -1.34 -5.29 13.43
N LEU A 42 -0.40 -4.81 12.62
CA LEU A 42 -0.15 -5.39 11.30
C LEU A 42 0.31 -6.84 11.41
N ILE A 43 1.27 -7.13 12.27
CA ILE A 43 1.74 -8.50 12.50
C ILE A 43 0.58 -9.39 12.95
N ASP A 44 -0.21 -8.94 13.91
CA ASP A 44 -1.34 -9.69 14.44
C ASP A 44 -2.38 -9.97 13.36
N ALA A 45 -2.66 -8.98 12.51
CA ALA A 45 -3.59 -9.11 11.40
C ALA A 45 -3.11 -10.13 10.35
N LEU A 46 -1.82 -10.10 10.01
CA LEU A 46 -1.24 -11.04 9.05
C LEU A 46 -1.25 -12.47 9.60
N LEU A 47 -0.96 -12.65 10.88
CA LEU A 47 -1.04 -13.95 11.53
C LEU A 47 -2.48 -14.48 11.53
N ALA A 48 -3.46 -13.64 11.83
CA ALA A 48 -4.87 -14.00 11.80
C ALA A 48 -5.34 -14.38 10.41
N ALA A 49 -4.72 -13.81 9.37
CA ALA A 49 -5.00 -14.15 7.96
C ALA A 49 -4.28 -15.42 7.50
N GLY A 50 -3.51 -16.09 8.37
CA GLY A 50 -2.81 -17.31 8.04
C GLY A 50 -1.43 -17.12 7.40
N LEU A 51 -0.87 -15.92 7.48
CA LEU A 51 0.48 -15.63 6.97
C LEU A 51 1.50 -15.86 8.07
N GLY A 52 1.84 -17.14 8.31
CA GLY A 52 2.65 -17.57 9.46
C GLY A 52 4.05 -16.97 9.50
N THR A 53 4.62 -16.59 8.35
CA THR A 53 5.96 -15.97 8.31
C THR A 53 6.00 -14.61 9.02
N ALA A 54 4.85 -13.97 9.27
CA ALA A 54 4.78 -12.73 10.04
C ALA A 54 5.28 -12.94 11.48
N ALA A 55 5.24 -14.16 12.01
CA ALA A 55 5.77 -14.49 13.34
C ALA A 55 7.30 -14.33 13.44
N LEU A 56 8.00 -14.27 12.30
CA LEU A 56 9.46 -14.10 12.26
C LEU A 56 9.89 -12.63 12.36
N THR A 57 8.95 -11.70 12.42
CA THR A 57 9.20 -10.27 12.42
C THR A 57 8.63 -9.65 13.69
N THR A 58 9.30 -8.61 14.19
CA THR A 58 8.83 -7.84 15.35
C THR A 58 8.44 -6.43 14.93
N ALA A 59 7.65 -5.75 15.77
CA ALA A 59 7.29 -4.35 15.55
C ALA A 59 8.52 -3.45 15.44
N ASP A 60 9.53 -3.70 16.28
CA ASP A 60 10.78 -2.91 16.25
C ASP A 60 11.54 -3.09 14.93
N GLU A 61 11.55 -4.29 14.37
CA GLU A 61 12.17 -4.54 13.07
C GLU A 61 11.44 -3.81 11.95
N ILE A 62 10.11 -3.78 11.97
CA ILE A 62 9.32 -3.04 10.98
C ILE A 62 9.67 -1.55 11.03
N LEU A 63 9.76 -0.99 12.23
CA LEU A 63 10.09 0.44 12.39
C LEU A 63 11.52 0.77 12.02
N ALA A 64 12.44 -0.19 12.13
CA ALA A 64 13.85 0.01 11.80
C ALA A 64 14.12 0.03 10.29
N ASN A 65 13.18 -0.41 9.47
CA ASN A 65 13.35 -0.56 8.03
C ASN A 65 12.31 0.26 7.26
N GLU A 66 12.71 0.81 6.11
CA GLU A 66 11.77 1.51 5.24
C GLU A 66 10.77 0.56 4.62
N ILE A 67 11.20 -0.68 4.32
CA ILE A 67 10.35 -1.71 3.73
C ILE A 67 10.58 -3.01 4.50
N THR A 68 9.48 -3.66 4.89
CA THR A 68 9.50 -5.02 5.43
C THR A 68 8.71 -5.92 4.50
N VAL A 69 9.33 -6.99 4.03
CA VAL A 69 8.71 -7.94 3.09
C VAL A 69 8.16 -9.13 3.88
N PHE A 70 6.86 -9.37 3.74
CA PHE A 70 6.21 -10.57 4.25
C PHE A 70 5.96 -11.51 3.06
N LYS A 71 6.73 -12.58 2.97
CA LYS A 71 6.63 -13.52 1.87
C LYS A 71 6.12 -14.85 2.36
N ASP A 72 4.90 -15.17 2.00
CA ASP A 72 4.22 -16.41 2.34
C ASP A 72 3.45 -16.88 1.09
N ARG A 73 2.19 -17.29 1.21
CA ARG A 73 1.33 -17.59 0.05
C ARG A 73 1.16 -16.40 -0.87
N VAL A 74 1.25 -15.19 -0.30
CA VAL A 74 1.27 -13.91 -1.01
C VAL A 74 2.47 -13.12 -0.53
N ARG A 75 2.88 -12.13 -1.31
CA ARG A 75 3.93 -11.19 -0.90
C ARG A 75 3.30 -9.86 -0.55
N ILE A 76 3.62 -9.37 0.64
CA ILE A 76 3.19 -8.05 1.11
C ILE A 76 4.43 -7.25 1.49
N ASP A 77 4.61 -6.10 0.87
CA ASP A 77 5.68 -5.15 1.18
C ASP A 77 5.09 -4.03 2.02
N ALA A 78 5.42 -4.03 3.32
CA ALA A 78 4.97 -2.98 4.24
C ALA A 78 6.03 -1.89 4.32
N GLN A 79 5.68 -0.68 3.94
CA GLN A 79 6.57 0.47 3.90
C GLN A 79 6.23 1.45 5.00
N THR A 80 7.25 1.89 5.75
CA THR A 80 7.12 2.96 6.73
C THR A 80 7.38 4.32 6.09
N SER A 81 8.03 4.34 4.93
CA SER A 81 8.21 5.54 4.12
C SER A 81 8.25 5.18 2.65
N THR A 82 7.90 6.13 1.80
CA THR A 82 7.97 5.99 0.35
C THR A 82 8.22 7.37 -0.27
N PRO A 83 8.96 7.44 -1.39
CA PRO A 83 9.24 8.74 -2.03
C PRO A 83 7.95 9.49 -2.39
N GLY A 84 7.94 10.79 -2.14
CA GLY A 84 6.89 11.70 -2.58
C GLY A 84 5.56 11.62 -1.87
N LEU A 85 5.46 10.81 -0.80
CA LEU A 85 4.20 10.61 -0.09
C LEU A 85 4.45 10.36 1.39
N THR A 86 3.78 11.12 2.26
CA THR A 86 3.77 10.85 3.69
C THR A 86 2.56 9.98 4.04
N PHE A 87 2.66 9.21 5.12
CA PHE A 87 1.52 8.42 5.58
C PHE A 87 0.33 9.33 5.95
N ASP A 88 0.59 10.44 6.62
CA ASP A 88 -0.49 11.35 7.04
C ASP A 88 -1.28 11.88 5.85
N ASP A 89 -0.60 12.29 4.77
CA ASP A 89 -1.26 12.75 3.56
C ASP A 89 -2.05 11.61 2.88
N ALA A 90 -1.42 10.45 2.74
CA ALA A 90 -2.08 9.29 2.14
C ALA A 90 -3.33 8.89 2.92
N TRP A 91 -3.23 8.90 4.23
CA TRP A 91 -4.34 8.57 5.11
C TRP A 91 -5.49 9.59 4.98
N ALA A 92 -5.16 10.89 4.97
CA ALA A 92 -6.15 11.95 4.87
C ALA A 92 -6.93 11.88 3.55
N HIS A 93 -6.29 11.49 2.46
CA HIS A 93 -6.89 11.45 1.11
C HIS A 93 -7.33 10.05 0.69
N ARG A 94 -7.20 9.05 1.55
CA ARG A 94 -7.48 7.66 1.19
C ARG A 94 -8.90 7.49 0.67
N ILE A 95 -9.04 6.52 -0.24
CA ILE A 95 -10.35 6.08 -0.71
C ILE A 95 -10.64 4.69 -0.17
N SER A 96 -11.92 4.44 0.13
CA SER A 96 -12.35 3.10 0.50
C SER A 96 -12.84 2.38 -0.76
N MET A 97 -12.33 1.19 -0.98
CA MET A 97 -12.79 0.28 -2.04
C MET A 97 -13.24 -1.02 -1.39
N ASP A 98 -14.16 -1.73 -2.04
CA ASP A 98 -14.67 -3.00 -1.54
C ASP A 98 -14.22 -4.16 -2.42
N TYR A 99 -13.87 -5.27 -1.78
CA TYR A 99 -13.68 -6.54 -2.45
C TYR A 99 -14.46 -7.62 -1.69
N GLN A 100 -15.46 -8.19 -2.34
CA GLN A 100 -16.34 -9.21 -1.74
C GLN A 100 -16.93 -8.77 -0.40
N GLY A 101 -17.36 -7.51 -0.32
CA GLY A 101 -17.96 -6.96 0.89
C GLY A 101 -16.98 -6.51 1.96
N GLN A 102 -15.68 -6.65 1.72
CA GLN A 102 -14.64 -6.22 2.67
C GLN A 102 -14.05 -4.89 2.22
N PRO A 103 -14.19 -3.82 3.01
CA PRO A 103 -13.60 -2.54 2.65
C PRO A 103 -12.09 -2.54 2.89
N PHE A 104 -11.36 -1.81 2.06
CA PHE A 104 -9.93 -1.60 2.23
C PHE A 104 -9.53 -0.21 1.76
N ASN A 105 -8.44 0.30 2.31
CA ASN A 105 -7.97 1.65 2.07
C ASN A 105 -6.98 1.68 0.91
N VAL A 106 -7.23 2.59 -0.05
CA VAL A 106 -6.37 2.76 -1.23
C VAL A 106 -5.95 4.22 -1.31
N VAL A 107 -4.71 4.45 -1.73
CA VAL A 107 -4.19 5.79 -1.98
C VAL A 107 -5.04 6.48 -3.05
N SER A 108 -5.25 7.79 -2.92
CA SER A 108 -5.94 8.58 -3.95
C SER A 108 -5.12 8.58 -5.24
N ARG A 109 -5.80 8.80 -6.38
CA ARG A 109 -5.11 8.91 -7.68
C ARG A 109 -4.05 10.00 -7.67
N ALA A 110 -4.37 11.17 -7.11
CA ALA A 110 -3.43 12.30 -7.07
C ALA A 110 -2.18 11.97 -6.27
N ASP A 111 -2.34 11.36 -5.10
CA ASP A 111 -1.21 10.97 -4.25
C ASP A 111 -0.39 9.85 -4.89
N LEU A 112 -1.05 8.90 -5.56
CA LEU A 112 -0.36 7.82 -6.29
C LEU A 112 0.51 8.38 -7.42
N ILE A 113 -0.01 9.33 -8.19
CA ILE A 113 0.73 10.00 -9.26
C ILE A 113 1.97 10.68 -8.67
N ARG A 114 1.80 11.41 -7.58
CA ARG A 114 2.91 12.11 -6.92
C ARG A 114 3.99 11.13 -6.46
N ALA A 115 3.61 10.03 -5.82
CA ALA A 115 4.54 9.02 -5.35
C ALA A 115 5.30 8.37 -6.52
N LYS A 116 4.61 8.04 -7.60
CA LYS A 116 5.23 7.42 -8.77
C LYS A 116 6.19 8.37 -9.49
N ARG A 117 5.85 9.65 -9.59
CA ARG A 117 6.77 10.65 -10.14
C ARG A 117 8.04 10.76 -9.29
N ALA A 118 7.89 10.74 -7.98
CA ALA A 118 9.04 10.81 -7.07
C ALA A 118 9.93 9.56 -7.17
N ALA A 119 9.35 8.38 -7.35
CA ALA A 119 10.11 7.14 -7.57
C ALA A 119 10.85 7.17 -8.91
N GLY A 120 10.22 7.68 -9.96
CA GLY A 120 10.87 8.05 -11.23
C GLY A 120 11.38 6.89 -12.09
N ARG A 121 11.05 5.64 -11.78
CA ARG A 121 11.44 4.51 -12.63
C ARG A 121 10.63 4.54 -13.94
N PRO A 122 11.15 3.97 -15.06
CA PRO A 122 10.39 3.94 -16.31
C PRO A 122 8.97 3.39 -16.16
N VAL A 123 8.79 2.31 -15.39
CA VAL A 123 7.45 1.75 -15.15
C VAL A 123 6.57 2.72 -14.38
N ASP A 124 7.13 3.47 -13.44
CA ASP A 124 6.39 4.46 -12.66
C ASP A 124 5.91 5.61 -13.53
N LEU A 125 6.77 6.10 -14.42
CA LEU A 125 6.42 7.20 -15.32
C LEU A 125 5.38 6.77 -16.36
N GLU A 126 5.42 5.53 -16.81
CA GLU A 126 4.37 4.97 -17.66
C GLU A 126 3.04 4.88 -16.92
N ASP A 127 3.05 4.44 -15.66
CA ASP A 127 1.85 4.43 -14.83
C ASP A 127 1.27 5.83 -14.66
N VAL A 128 2.12 6.85 -14.45
CA VAL A 128 1.69 8.25 -14.35
C VAL A 128 0.96 8.67 -15.62
N ARG A 129 1.53 8.37 -16.78
CA ARG A 129 0.91 8.70 -18.06
C ARG A 129 -0.48 8.08 -18.20
N LEU A 130 -0.61 6.81 -17.85
CA LEU A 130 -1.88 6.09 -17.92
C LEU A 130 -2.90 6.60 -16.89
N LEU A 131 -2.46 6.94 -15.69
CA LEU A 131 -3.32 7.49 -14.65
C LEU A 131 -3.86 8.87 -15.03
N GLU A 132 -3.01 9.72 -15.61
CA GLU A 132 -3.41 11.05 -16.08
C GLU A 132 -4.39 10.97 -17.26
N THR A 133 -4.16 10.05 -18.19
CA THR A 133 -5.07 9.81 -19.31
C THR A 133 -6.46 9.37 -18.82
N ARG A 134 -6.50 8.48 -17.83
CA ARG A 134 -7.76 8.04 -17.22
C ARG A 134 -8.51 9.20 -16.57
N ASP A 135 -7.78 10.09 -15.91
CA ASP A 135 -8.37 11.26 -15.28
C ASP A 135 -9.01 12.18 -16.31
N ASP A 136 -8.35 12.40 -17.44
CA ASP A 136 -8.88 13.18 -18.56
C ASP A 136 -10.14 12.53 -19.13
N GLU A 137 -10.18 11.21 -19.25
CA GLU A 137 -11.35 10.47 -19.75
C GLU A 137 -12.55 10.57 -18.82
N THR A 138 -12.33 10.63 -17.52
CA THR A 138 -13.39 10.63 -16.51
C THR A 138 -13.77 12.02 -16.03
N GLY A 139 -12.92 12.98 -16.33
CA GLY A 139 -13.11 14.37 -15.93
C GLY A 139 -13.96 15.13 -16.85
#